data_4d68cad3a78fb0e4ab1f320369af3b08
#
_entry.id   4d68cad3a78fb0e4ab1f320369af3b08
#
_cell.length_a   1.000
_cell.length_b   1.000
_cell.length_c   1.000
_cell.angle_alpha   90.00
_cell.angle_beta   90.00
_cell.angle_gamma   90.00
#
_symmetry.space_group_name_H-M   'P 1'
#
loop_
_entity.id
_entity.type
_entity.pdbx_description
1 polymer ?
#
loop_
_entity_poly.entity_id
_entity_poly.type
_entity_poly.pdbx_seq_one_letter_code
_entity_poly.pdbx_strand_id
1 'polypeptide(L)'
;MKRLESFLVGKDECRELADLALYLGHAVLGYIVGYFVREKKDKLEWRGKVSTVAIIVMVFSMGMRMGANDEVIENLSSIGLYSLLITVIIFIFSISATSLTRRAIGLDSLGYLKSQGKGQEKVKEQNNRMSSLTSDEKQIITDSEIDNAEEKEKKLDSMTIMVIMAVLIGGLIAYFLSQGTISDFEKFDQIMGLMITIGLCILLFFVGLDMGLEGTVVAQIKTVGFRVLVIPVAVILGSLLGAVVCGIILPLSMKEALAIGSGLGWYSLAPGIIIDHGFVVASAISFLHNIMREVLSFVLIPVVAKKIGYIETVALPGAAAMDVCLPIVERQTRSDIAIFSFVSGLVASFVVPVLVPLLLNL
;
A
#
# COMPACT_ATOMS: atom_id res chain seq x y z
N MET A 1 42.59 -5.91 4.97
CA MET A 1 41.44 -5.91 4.13
C MET A 1 40.22 -6.50 4.85
N LYS A 2 40.17 -7.79 5.22
CA LYS A 2 39.02 -8.39 5.96
C LYS A 2 38.55 -7.68 7.25
N ARG A 3 39.44 -7.04 8.01
CA ARG A 3 39.07 -6.24 9.21
C ARG A 3 38.44 -4.90 8.88
N LEU A 4 38.77 -4.30 7.74
CA LEU A 4 38.15 -3.06 7.27
C LEU A 4 36.76 -3.34 6.69
N GLU A 5 36.61 -4.45 5.95
CA GLU A 5 35.31 -4.92 5.44
C GLU A 5 34.35 -5.27 6.57
N SER A 6 34.81 -5.98 7.62
CA SER A 6 33.95 -6.29 8.76
C SER A 6 33.57 -5.04 9.61
N PHE A 7 34.41 -4.01 9.62
CA PHE A 7 34.10 -2.74 10.29
C PHE A 7 33.11 -1.88 9.49
N LEU A 8 33.23 -1.90 8.14
CA LEU A 8 32.29 -1.23 7.24
C LEU A 8 30.93 -1.91 7.26
N VAL A 9 30.89 -3.25 7.17
CA VAL A 9 29.65 -4.04 7.28
C VAL A 9 28.94 -3.78 8.61
N GLY A 10 29.66 -3.76 9.74
CA GLY A 10 29.06 -3.45 11.04
C GLY A 10 28.57 -2.00 11.17
N LYS A 11 29.12 -1.08 10.40
CA LYS A 11 28.67 0.33 10.39
C LYS A 11 27.43 0.51 9.53
N ASP A 12 27.32 -0.24 8.46
CA ASP A 12 26.14 -0.25 7.59
C ASP A 12 24.96 -0.94 8.30
N GLU A 13 25.16 -2.10 8.96
CA GLU A 13 24.14 -2.76 9.79
C GLU A 13 23.63 -1.85 10.93
N CYS A 14 24.53 -1.10 11.59
CA CYS A 14 24.12 -0.14 12.63
C CYS A 14 23.29 1.03 12.06
N ARG A 15 23.60 1.50 10.86
CA ARG A 15 22.85 2.56 10.18
C ARG A 15 21.46 2.09 9.80
N GLU A 16 21.35 0.90 9.23
CA GLU A 16 20.10 0.28 8.81
C GLU A 16 19.14 0.03 9.99
N LEU A 17 19.67 -0.47 11.12
CA LEU A 17 18.89 -0.60 12.35
C LEU A 17 18.46 0.75 12.92
N ALA A 18 19.28 1.79 12.75
CA ALA A 18 18.94 3.14 13.19
C ALA A 18 17.82 3.74 12.32
N ASP A 19 17.85 3.53 11.00
CA ASP A 19 16.82 4.00 10.08
C ASP A 19 15.48 3.28 10.32
N LEU A 20 15.52 1.94 10.51
CA LEU A 20 14.34 1.17 10.91
C LEU A 20 13.76 1.66 12.25
N ALA A 21 14.61 1.88 13.25
CA ALA A 21 14.20 2.40 14.56
C ALA A 21 13.64 3.82 14.46
N LEU A 22 14.21 4.65 13.57
CA LEU A 22 13.72 6.01 13.29
C LEU A 22 12.31 5.97 12.70
N TYR A 23 12.08 5.15 11.67
CA TYR A 23 10.80 5.01 10.99
C TYR A 23 9.72 4.44 11.90
N LEU A 24 10.00 3.33 12.56
CA LEU A 24 9.06 2.71 13.51
C LEU A 24 8.83 3.60 14.73
N GLY A 25 9.86 4.29 15.21
CA GLY A 25 9.75 5.23 16.33
C GLY A 25 8.76 6.34 16.04
N HIS A 26 8.78 6.91 14.81
CA HIS A 26 7.82 7.94 14.41
C HIS A 26 6.40 7.40 14.27
N ALA A 27 6.23 6.19 13.72
CA ALA A 27 4.92 5.54 13.62
C ALA A 27 4.32 5.27 15.02
N VAL A 28 5.11 4.70 15.94
CA VAL A 28 4.69 4.44 17.33
C VAL A 28 4.39 5.74 18.07
N LEU A 29 5.24 6.74 17.92
CA LEU A 29 5.02 8.08 18.53
C LEU A 29 3.70 8.68 18.03
N GLY A 30 3.46 8.64 16.73
CA GLY A 30 2.21 9.08 16.12
C GLY A 30 1.01 8.34 16.71
N TYR A 31 1.08 7.01 16.81
CA TYR A 31 0.01 6.20 17.40
C TYR A 31 -0.30 6.59 18.86
N ILE A 32 0.74 6.75 19.68
CA ILE A 32 0.60 7.17 21.08
C ILE A 32 -0.07 8.54 21.16
N VAL A 33 0.40 9.53 20.38
CA VAL A 33 -0.19 10.86 20.34
C VAL A 33 -1.65 10.78 19.88
N GLY A 34 -1.94 10.05 18.81
CA GLY A 34 -3.31 9.85 18.29
C GLY A 34 -4.25 9.25 19.33
N TYR A 35 -3.78 8.25 20.07
CA TYR A 35 -4.55 7.62 21.14
C TYR A 35 -4.93 8.61 22.24
N PHE A 36 -4.00 9.46 22.69
CA PHE A 36 -4.28 10.45 23.76
C PHE A 36 -5.13 11.65 23.28
N VAL A 37 -5.07 11.99 21.98
CA VAL A 37 -5.79 13.16 21.41
C VAL A 37 -7.10 12.76 20.74
N ARG A 38 -7.51 11.50 20.84
CA ARG A 38 -8.68 10.93 20.18
C ARG A 38 -9.98 11.70 20.40
N GLU A 39 -10.19 12.25 21.60
CA GLU A 39 -11.37 13.06 21.92
C GLU A 39 -11.42 14.40 21.15
N LYS A 40 -10.30 14.84 20.58
CA LYS A 40 -10.17 16.11 19.83
C LYS A 40 -10.02 15.87 18.31
N LYS A 41 -10.45 14.73 17.80
CA LYS A 41 -10.30 14.31 16.39
C LYS A 41 -10.74 15.41 15.40
N ASP A 42 -11.87 16.07 15.69
CA ASP A 42 -12.44 17.11 14.82
C ASP A 42 -11.59 18.37 14.70
N LYS A 43 -10.70 18.63 15.68
CA LYS A 43 -9.78 19.79 15.65
C LYS A 43 -8.51 19.51 14.84
N LEU A 44 -8.31 18.28 14.40
CA LEU A 44 -7.11 17.81 13.72
C LEU A 44 -7.30 17.61 12.21
N GLU A 45 -8.29 18.26 11.59
CA GLU A 45 -8.55 18.17 10.13
C GLU A 45 -7.35 18.60 9.28
N TRP A 46 -6.51 19.51 9.79
CA TRP A 46 -5.30 19.97 9.12
C TRP A 46 -4.25 18.89 8.88
N ARG A 47 -4.30 17.77 9.66
CA ARG A 47 -3.34 16.67 9.57
C ARG A 47 -3.26 16.06 8.17
N GLY A 48 -4.41 15.86 7.50
CA GLY A 48 -4.47 15.34 6.14
C GLY A 48 -3.74 16.25 5.14
N LYS A 49 -3.84 17.58 5.32
CA LYS A 49 -3.11 18.55 4.46
C LYS A 49 -1.61 18.44 4.65
N VAL A 50 -1.12 18.32 5.89
CA VAL A 50 0.31 18.18 6.19
C VAL A 50 0.86 16.86 5.66
N SER A 51 0.13 15.76 5.86
CA SER A 51 0.49 14.46 5.29
C SER A 51 0.57 14.52 3.76
N THR A 52 -0.41 15.15 3.10
CA THR A 52 -0.40 15.32 1.64
C THR A 52 0.81 16.13 1.16
N VAL A 53 1.13 17.24 1.84
CA VAL A 53 2.32 18.06 1.51
C VAL A 53 3.60 17.26 1.71
N ALA A 54 3.72 16.51 2.80
CA ALA A 54 4.88 15.66 3.04
C ALA A 54 5.05 14.59 1.93
N ILE A 55 3.96 13.94 1.51
CA ILE A 55 3.97 12.98 0.40
C ILE A 55 4.44 13.65 -0.89
N ILE A 56 3.88 14.82 -1.24
CA ILE A 56 4.24 15.53 -2.49
C ILE A 56 5.71 15.91 -2.49
N VAL A 57 6.21 16.49 -1.39
CA VAL A 57 7.64 16.88 -1.27
C VAL A 57 8.55 15.66 -1.37
N MET A 58 8.23 14.59 -0.66
CA MET A 58 8.99 13.34 -0.67
C MET A 58 9.02 12.73 -2.07
N VAL A 59 7.86 12.58 -2.71
CA VAL A 59 7.73 11.97 -4.04
C VAL A 59 8.38 12.85 -5.12
N PHE A 60 8.30 14.18 -5.00
CA PHE A 60 9.05 15.09 -5.85
C PHE A 60 10.56 14.91 -5.70
N SER A 61 11.08 14.78 -4.47
CA SER A 61 12.50 14.51 -4.20
C SER A 61 12.94 13.15 -4.76
N MET A 62 12.08 12.12 -4.70
CA MET A 62 12.32 10.84 -5.37
C MET A 62 12.42 11.01 -6.88
N GLY A 63 11.48 11.76 -7.48
CA GLY A 63 11.53 12.11 -8.90
C GLY A 63 12.84 12.81 -9.27
N MET A 64 13.27 13.76 -8.45
CA MET A 64 14.56 14.45 -8.64
C MET A 64 15.76 13.47 -8.63
N ARG A 65 15.82 12.53 -7.70
CA ARG A 65 16.88 11.50 -7.68
C ARG A 65 16.82 10.56 -8.89
N MET A 66 15.61 10.13 -9.29
CA MET A 66 15.42 9.27 -10.45
C MET A 66 15.78 9.99 -11.76
N GLY A 67 15.36 11.23 -11.93
CA GLY A 67 15.63 12.01 -13.14
C GLY A 67 17.08 12.46 -13.31
N ALA A 68 17.85 12.52 -12.23
CA ALA A 68 19.28 12.81 -12.25
C ALA A 68 20.14 11.53 -12.39
N ASN A 69 19.50 10.34 -12.41
CA ASN A 69 20.20 9.06 -12.50
C ASN A 69 20.17 8.54 -13.95
N ASP A 70 21.34 8.45 -14.58
CA ASP A 70 21.49 8.02 -15.99
C ASP A 70 20.96 6.60 -16.20
N GLU A 71 21.15 5.69 -15.24
CA GLU A 71 20.69 4.30 -15.34
C GLU A 71 19.16 4.21 -15.40
N VAL A 72 18.45 5.06 -14.67
CA VAL A 72 16.98 5.12 -14.72
C VAL A 72 16.52 5.66 -16.08
N ILE A 73 17.17 6.70 -16.59
CA ILE A 73 16.80 7.32 -17.87
C ILE A 73 17.03 6.37 -19.04
N GLU A 74 18.17 5.69 -19.07
CA GLU A 74 18.51 4.72 -20.11
C GLU A 74 17.58 3.51 -20.11
N ASN A 75 17.08 3.10 -18.93
CA ASN A 75 16.25 1.91 -18.76
C ASN A 75 14.74 2.21 -18.60
N LEU A 76 14.27 3.41 -18.89
CA LEU A 76 12.90 3.85 -18.61
C LEU A 76 11.81 2.92 -19.20
N SER A 77 12.01 2.43 -20.43
CA SER A 77 11.09 1.49 -21.09
C SER A 77 11.08 0.11 -20.39
N SER A 78 12.23 -0.36 -19.98
CA SER A 78 12.38 -1.63 -19.24
C SER A 78 11.76 -1.54 -17.84
N ILE A 79 11.94 -0.41 -17.15
CA ILE A 79 11.32 -0.12 -15.86
C ILE A 79 9.78 -0.23 -15.95
N GLY A 80 9.18 0.37 -16.99
CA GLY A 80 7.75 0.29 -17.22
C GLY A 80 7.27 -1.15 -17.46
N LEU A 81 7.98 -1.89 -18.32
CA LEU A 81 7.65 -3.28 -18.61
C LEU A 81 7.82 -4.18 -17.38
N TYR A 82 8.91 -4.06 -16.65
CA TYR A 82 9.17 -4.86 -15.43
C TYR A 82 8.13 -4.56 -14.36
N SER A 83 7.74 -3.30 -14.15
CA SER A 83 6.68 -2.93 -13.21
C SER A 83 5.35 -3.59 -13.53
N LEU A 84 4.98 -3.64 -14.82
CA LEU A 84 3.75 -4.30 -15.28
C LEU A 84 3.82 -5.82 -15.05
N LEU A 85 4.92 -6.46 -15.44
CA LEU A 85 5.12 -7.91 -15.25
C LEU A 85 5.08 -8.29 -13.77
N ILE A 86 5.78 -7.53 -12.92
CA ILE A 86 5.77 -7.73 -11.47
C ILE A 86 4.34 -7.60 -10.92
N THR A 87 3.58 -6.59 -11.35
CA THR A 87 2.20 -6.39 -10.90
C THR A 87 1.32 -7.56 -11.25
N VAL A 88 1.39 -8.06 -12.49
CA VAL A 88 0.58 -9.20 -12.95
C VAL A 88 0.97 -10.47 -12.19
N ILE A 89 2.26 -10.75 -12.04
CA ILE A 89 2.75 -11.94 -11.32
C ILE A 89 2.30 -11.88 -9.86
N ILE A 90 2.50 -10.76 -9.18
CA ILE A 90 2.09 -10.58 -7.78
C ILE A 90 0.56 -10.72 -7.62
N PHE A 91 -0.25 -10.21 -8.54
CA PHE A 91 -1.70 -10.43 -8.51
C PHE A 91 -2.06 -11.91 -8.56
N ILE A 92 -1.48 -12.66 -9.49
CA ILE A 92 -1.72 -14.10 -9.65
C ILE A 92 -1.39 -14.83 -8.35
N PHE A 93 -0.23 -14.57 -7.77
CA PHE A 93 0.21 -15.24 -6.53
C PHE A 93 -0.60 -14.79 -5.31
N SER A 94 -0.93 -13.51 -5.18
CA SER A 94 -1.73 -12.99 -4.05
C SER A 94 -3.16 -13.52 -4.10
N ILE A 95 -3.81 -13.54 -5.28
CA ILE A 95 -5.14 -14.12 -5.47
C ILE A 95 -5.10 -15.62 -5.17
N SER A 96 -4.11 -16.34 -5.67
CA SER A 96 -3.96 -17.78 -5.47
C SER A 96 -3.76 -18.14 -4.00
N ALA A 97 -2.87 -17.44 -3.30
CA ALA A 97 -2.61 -17.62 -1.88
C ALA A 97 -3.87 -17.33 -1.04
N THR A 98 -4.57 -16.24 -1.35
CA THR A 98 -5.83 -15.87 -0.67
C THR A 98 -6.92 -16.90 -0.95
N SER A 99 -7.04 -17.39 -2.17
CA SER A 99 -8.01 -18.43 -2.54
C SER A 99 -7.74 -19.76 -1.83
N LEU A 100 -6.47 -20.16 -1.74
CA LEU A 100 -6.06 -21.35 -0.99
C LEU A 100 -6.40 -21.21 0.50
N THR A 101 -6.05 -20.08 1.07
CA THR A 101 -6.32 -19.75 2.47
C THR A 101 -7.82 -19.73 2.76
N ARG A 102 -8.62 -19.07 1.92
CA ARG A 102 -10.08 -19.06 2.02
C ARG A 102 -10.67 -20.47 2.08
N ARG A 103 -10.21 -21.35 1.19
CA ARG A 103 -10.62 -22.76 1.17
C ARG A 103 -10.20 -23.51 2.43
N ALA A 104 -8.99 -23.28 2.91
CA ALA A 104 -8.45 -23.91 4.13
C ALA A 104 -9.23 -23.52 5.39
N ILE A 105 -9.68 -22.25 5.51
CA ILE A 105 -10.51 -21.80 6.62
C ILE A 105 -12.00 -22.12 6.46
N GLY A 106 -12.38 -22.81 5.38
CA GLY A 106 -13.74 -23.31 5.16
C GLY A 106 -14.75 -22.27 4.68
N LEU A 107 -14.28 -21.17 4.04
CA LEU A 107 -15.16 -20.18 3.42
C LEU A 107 -15.49 -20.55 1.97
N ASP A 108 -16.72 -20.28 1.53
CA ASP A 108 -17.14 -20.41 0.14
C ASP A 108 -16.67 -19.19 -0.70
N SER A 109 -17.00 -19.17 -2.02
CA SER A 109 -16.62 -18.06 -2.91
C SER A 109 -17.24 -16.72 -2.52
N LEU A 110 -18.34 -16.73 -1.81
CA LEU A 110 -19.03 -15.54 -1.30
C LEU A 110 -18.54 -15.14 0.09
N GLY A 111 -17.60 -15.88 0.70
CA GLY A 111 -17.07 -15.61 2.03
C GLY A 111 -17.89 -16.14 3.21
N TYR A 112 -18.89 -17.00 2.97
CA TYR A 112 -19.64 -17.64 4.03
C TYR A 112 -18.97 -18.94 4.52
N LEU A 113 -19.19 -19.28 5.80
CA LEU A 113 -18.75 -20.56 6.34
C LEU A 113 -19.57 -21.72 5.74
N LYS A 114 -18.91 -22.70 5.16
CA LYS A 114 -19.54 -23.88 4.55
C LYS A 114 -20.44 -24.66 5.52
N SER A 115 -20.22 -24.56 6.84
CA SER A 115 -21.04 -25.23 7.84
C SER A 115 -22.43 -24.59 8.07
N GLN A 116 -22.64 -23.35 7.60
CA GLN A 116 -23.92 -22.63 7.76
C GLN A 116 -24.87 -22.78 6.55
N GLY A 117 -24.46 -23.45 5.49
CA GLY A 117 -25.22 -23.57 4.23
C GLY A 117 -26.59 -24.27 4.34
N LYS A 118 -26.93 -24.90 5.45
CA LYS A 118 -28.27 -25.50 5.68
C LYS A 118 -29.29 -24.55 6.35
N GLY A 119 -28.84 -23.36 6.83
CA GLY A 119 -29.72 -22.37 7.45
C GLY A 119 -30.14 -21.20 6.55
N GLN A 120 -29.50 -21.07 5.37
CA GLN A 120 -29.63 -19.86 4.51
C GLN A 120 -30.88 -19.84 3.63
N GLU A 121 -31.58 -20.94 3.41
CA GLU A 121 -32.88 -20.90 2.72
C GLU A 121 -33.90 -20.05 3.50
N LYS A 122 -33.86 -20.07 4.83
CA LYS A 122 -34.76 -19.26 5.68
C LYS A 122 -34.42 -17.77 5.70
N VAL A 123 -33.13 -17.39 5.56
CA VAL A 123 -32.70 -15.98 5.56
C VAL A 123 -32.95 -15.34 4.18
N LYS A 124 -32.87 -16.09 3.07
CA LYS A 124 -33.27 -15.60 1.75
C LYS A 124 -34.77 -15.30 1.68
N GLU A 125 -35.59 -16.10 2.33
CA GLU A 125 -37.04 -15.87 2.38
C GLU A 125 -37.40 -14.64 3.23
N GLN A 126 -36.65 -14.37 4.30
CA GLN A 126 -36.83 -13.21 5.16
C GLN A 126 -36.34 -11.91 4.53
N ASN A 127 -35.21 -11.93 3.79
CA ASN A 127 -34.72 -10.79 3.01
C ASN A 127 -35.61 -10.46 1.82
N ASN A 128 -36.19 -11.46 1.14
CA ASN A 128 -37.18 -11.22 0.10
C ASN A 128 -38.48 -10.59 0.61
N ARG A 129 -38.85 -10.84 1.88
CA ARG A 129 -39.99 -10.17 2.53
C ARG A 129 -39.65 -8.72 2.96
N MET A 130 -38.38 -8.44 3.29
CA MET A 130 -37.94 -7.09 3.66
C MET A 130 -37.65 -6.21 2.44
N SER A 131 -37.41 -6.79 1.26
CA SER A 131 -37.27 -6.07 -0.01
C SER A 131 -38.61 -5.59 -0.61
N SER A 132 -39.74 -5.96 -0.02
CA SER A 132 -41.08 -5.53 -0.44
C SER A 132 -41.63 -4.34 0.36
N LEU A 133 -40.87 -3.79 1.31
CA LEU A 133 -41.24 -2.60 2.06
C LEU A 133 -40.53 -1.37 1.49
N THR A 134 -41.32 -0.51 0.85
CA THR A 134 -41.15 0.90 0.46
C THR A 134 -39.89 1.30 -0.31
N SER A 135 -40.10 1.53 -1.60
CA SER A 135 -39.17 2.11 -2.58
C SER A 135 -38.70 3.53 -2.26
N ASP A 136 -39.40 4.29 -1.45
CA ASP A 136 -39.15 5.72 -1.24
C ASP A 136 -38.07 6.01 -0.16
N GLU A 137 -37.92 5.15 0.86
CA GLU A 137 -36.84 5.30 1.86
C GLU A 137 -35.46 4.83 1.34
N LYS A 138 -35.44 3.91 0.39
CA LYS A 138 -34.19 3.44 -0.23
C LYS A 138 -33.52 4.49 -1.11
N GLN A 139 -34.31 5.38 -1.74
CA GLN A 139 -33.79 6.37 -2.66
C GLN A 139 -33.02 7.50 -1.96
N ILE A 140 -33.47 7.96 -0.80
CA ILE A 140 -32.84 9.08 -0.06
C ILE A 140 -31.51 8.66 0.59
N ILE A 141 -31.40 7.43 1.07
CA ILE A 141 -30.14 6.91 1.67
C ILE A 141 -29.11 6.60 0.58
N THR A 142 -29.57 6.10 -0.58
CA THR A 142 -28.71 5.76 -1.70
C THR A 142 -28.08 6.99 -2.36
N ASP A 143 -28.82 8.07 -2.50
CA ASP A 143 -28.32 9.29 -3.18
C ASP A 143 -27.26 10.03 -2.33
N SER A 144 -27.44 10.11 -1.01
CA SER A 144 -26.46 10.73 -0.12
C SER A 144 -25.16 9.89 0.06
N GLU A 145 -25.25 8.58 -0.03
CA GLU A 145 -24.08 7.69 0.00
C GLU A 145 -23.35 7.66 -1.35
N ILE A 146 -24.08 7.79 -2.47
CA ILE A 146 -23.52 7.89 -3.83
C ILE A 146 -22.74 9.18 -3.99
N ASP A 147 -23.29 10.32 -3.60
CA ASP A 147 -22.63 11.63 -3.69
C ASP A 147 -21.34 11.68 -2.84
N ASN A 148 -21.38 11.14 -1.63
CA ASN A 148 -20.18 11.04 -0.77
C ASN A 148 -19.13 10.07 -1.31
N ALA A 149 -19.52 9.01 -2.00
CA ALA A 149 -18.60 8.06 -2.61
C ALA A 149 -17.98 8.61 -3.90
N GLU A 150 -18.77 9.31 -4.73
CA GLU A 150 -18.26 10.01 -5.93
C GLU A 150 -17.32 11.17 -5.57
N GLU A 151 -17.59 11.91 -4.51
CA GLU A 151 -16.69 12.97 -4.03
C GLU A 151 -15.38 12.40 -3.46
N LYS A 152 -15.42 11.27 -2.76
CA LYS A 152 -14.22 10.54 -2.33
C LYS A 152 -13.44 9.97 -3.51
N GLU A 153 -14.11 9.38 -4.49
CA GLU A 153 -13.50 8.84 -5.69
C GLU A 153 -12.80 9.94 -6.52
N LYS A 154 -13.43 11.12 -6.68
CA LYS A 154 -12.83 12.29 -7.33
C LYS A 154 -11.64 12.87 -6.56
N LYS A 155 -11.70 12.95 -5.23
CA LYS A 155 -10.58 13.43 -4.39
C LYS A 155 -9.39 12.50 -4.43
N LEU A 156 -9.64 11.22 -4.55
CA LEU A 156 -8.63 10.17 -4.59
C LEU A 156 -7.89 10.13 -5.91
N ASP A 157 -8.64 10.22 -7.03
CA ASP A 157 -8.09 10.34 -8.37
C ASP A 157 -7.20 11.59 -8.47
N SER A 158 -7.61 12.70 -7.85
CA SER A 158 -6.84 13.92 -7.76
C SER A 158 -5.51 13.75 -6.99
N MET A 159 -5.47 12.97 -5.89
CA MET A 159 -4.24 12.75 -5.12
C MET A 159 -3.24 11.89 -5.90
N THR A 160 -3.70 10.82 -6.52
CA THR A 160 -2.86 9.96 -7.37
C THR A 160 -2.28 10.75 -8.54
N ILE A 161 -3.07 11.60 -9.19
CA ILE A 161 -2.59 12.48 -10.26
C ILE A 161 -1.53 13.45 -9.73
N MET A 162 -1.74 14.08 -8.57
CA MET A 162 -0.76 14.99 -7.96
C MET A 162 0.57 14.30 -7.66
N VAL A 163 0.53 13.06 -7.16
CA VAL A 163 1.73 12.25 -6.86
C VAL A 163 2.49 11.91 -8.15
N ILE A 164 1.79 11.45 -9.19
CA ILE A 164 2.41 11.16 -10.49
C ILE A 164 3.02 12.43 -11.08
N MET A 165 2.30 13.55 -11.06
CA MET A 165 2.80 14.82 -11.56
C MET A 165 4.03 15.30 -10.77
N ALA A 166 4.05 15.12 -9.44
CA ALA A 166 5.20 15.49 -8.61
C ALA A 166 6.47 14.71 -9.00
N VAL A 167 6.36 13.39 -9.21
CA VAL A 167 7.50 12.58 -9.71
C VAL A 167 7.95 13.03 -11.08
N LEU A 168 7.01 13.21 -12.01
CA LEU A 168 7.34 13.59 -13.39
C LEU A 168 8.00 14.96 -13.46
N ILE A 169 7.47 15.95 -12.75
CA ILE A 169 8.01 17.32 -12.69
C ILE A 169 9.41 17.27 -12.01
N GLY A 170 9.55 16.58 -10.88
CA GLY A 170 10.84 16.41 -10.22
C GLY A 170 11.86 15.73 -11.13
N GLY A 171 11.48 14.66 -11.81
CA GLY A 171 12.32 13.94 -12.75
C GLY A 171 12.76 14.79 -13.94
N LEU A 172 11.85 15.52 -14.54
CA LEU A 172 12.15 16.42 -15.68
C LEU A 172 13.09 17.55 -15.25
N ILE A 173 12.83 18.20 -14.11
CA ILE A 173 13.69 19.26 -13.59
C ILE A 173 15.11 18.73 -13.36
N ALA A 174 15.25 17.58 -12.70
CA ALA A 174 16.56 17.00 -12.42
C ALA A 174 17.30 16.55 -13.69
N TYR A 175 16.59 15.97 -14.65
CA TYR A 175 17.14 15.61 -15.95
C TYR A 175 17.79 16.80 -16.67
N PHE A 176 17.06 17.95 -16.73
CA PHE A 176 17.62 19.16 -17.34
C PHE A 176 18.75 19.79 -16.51
N LEU A 177 18.66 19.75 -15.18
CA LEU A 177 19.71 20.27 -14.30
C LEU A 177 20.98 19.40 -14.32
N SER A 178 20.88 18.09 -14.49
CA SER A 178 22.04 17.16 -14.56
C SER A 178 22.90 17.41 -15.79
N GLN A 179 22.31 17.93 -16.89
CA GLN A 179 23.02 18.19 -18.15
C GLN A 179 23.98 19.40 -18.11
N GLY A 180 24.15 20.10 -16.99
CA GLY A 180 25.14 21.19 -16.92
C GLY A 180 25.09 22.11 -15.72
N THR A 181 24.09 21.98 -14.83
CA THR A 181 23.90 22.92 -13.71
C THR A 181 24.30 22.32 -12.36
N ILE A 182 24.24 20.99 -12.22
CA ILE A 182 24.63 20.31 -10.97
C ILE A 182 26.15 20.16 -10.97
N SER A 183 26.84 21.08 -10.31
CA SER A 183 28.30 21.05 -10.14
C SER A 183 28.77 20.06 -9.09
N ASP A 184 27.91 19.69 -8.13
CA ASP A 184 28.19 18.78 -7.01
C ASP A 184 27.04 17.77 -6.87
N PHE A 185 27.12 16.68 -7.61
CA PHE A 185 26.08 15.63 -7.64
C PHE A 185 25.94 14.94 -6.29
N GLU A 186 27.05 14.74 -5.57
CA GLU A 186 27.03 14.08 -4.25
C GLU A 186 26.22 14.90 -3.23
N LYS A 187 26.44 16.22 -3.21
CA LYS A 187 25.70 17.13 -2.33
C LYS A 187 24.21 17.23 -2.70
N PHE A 188 23.91 17.20 -4.01
CA PHE A 188 22.52 17.18 -4.49
C PHE A 188 21.83 15.89 -4.03
N ASP A 189 22.43 14.72 -4.20
CA ASP A 189 21.87 13.42 -3.78
C ASP A 189 21.68 13.36 -2.26
N GLN A 190 22.62 13.88 -1.46
CA GLN A 190 22.49 13.98 -0.01
C GLN A 190 21.31 14.87 0.42
N ILE A 191 21.10 16.01 -0.24
CA ILE A 191 19.97 16.91 0.08
C ILE A 191 18.64 16.23 -0.27
N MET A 192 18.54 15.62 -1.43
CA MET A 192 17.32 14.91 -1.85
C MET A 192 17.04 13.71 -0.93
N GLY A 193 18.06 12.94 -0.55
CA GLY A 193 17.96 11.86 0.42
C GLY A 193 17.43 12.36 1.78
N LEU A 194 17.99 13.45 2.31
CA LEU A 194 17.52 14.03 3.56
C LEU A 194 16.03 14.47 3.48
N MET A 195 15.61 15.06 2.36
CA MET A 195 14.20 15.44 2.15
C MET A 195 13.28 14.22 2.13
N ILE A 196 13.71 13.11 1.53
CA ILE A 196 12.98 11.83 1.52
C ILE A 196 12.85 11.28 2.94
N THR A 197 13.94 11.19 3.70
CA THR A 197 13.95 10.70 5.08
C THR A 197 13.04 11.52 6.00
N ILE A 198 13.12 12.85 5.91
CA ILE A 198 12.22 13.75 6.66
C ILE A 198 10.75 13.51 6.25
N GLY A 199 10.49 13.41 4.95
CA GLY A 199 9.15 13.10 4.42
C GLY A 199 8.61 11.76 4.93
N LEU A 200 9.44 10.71 4.95
CA LEU A 200 9.10 9.39 5.50
C LEU A 200 8.77 9.46 7.00
N CYS A 201 9.59 10.16 7.79
CA CYS A 201 9.33 10.33 9.23
C CYS A 201 8.00 11.04 9.48
N ILE A 202 7.72 12.12 8.75
CA ILE A 202 6.47 12.87 8.86
C ILE A 202 5.29 11.98 8.43
N LEU A 203 5.41 11.30 7.30
CA LEU A 203 4.36 10.41 6.79
C LEU A 203 4.03 9.32 7.81
N LEU A 204 5.03 8.61 8.32
CA LEU A 204 4.83 7.53 9.29
C LEU A 204 4.28 8.02 10.62
N PHE A 205 4.69 9.21 11.08
CA PHE A 205 4.08 9.83 12.25
C PHE A 205 2.59 10.08 12.04
N PHE A 206 2.17 10.63 10.90
CA PHE A 206 0.75 10.90 10.63
C PHE A 206 -0.05 9.63 10.39
N VAL A 207 0.51 8.63 9.75
CA VAL A 207 -0.12 7.30 9.63
C VAL A 207 -0.35 6.68 11.01
N GLY A 208 0.66 6.71 11.88
CA GLY A 208 0.50 6.27 13.27
C GLY A 208 -0.58 7.06 14.01
N LEU A 209 -0.56 8.40 13.87
CA LEU A 209 -1.54 9.30 14.49
C LEU A 209 -2.96 8.98 14.05
N ASP A 210 -3.20 8.77 12.76
CA ASP A 210 -4.52 8.41 12.23
C ASP A 210 -5.00 7.08 12.80
N MET A 211 -4.13 6.07 12.87
CA MET A 211 -4.43 4.78 13.49
C MET A 211 -4.78 4.92 14.99
N GLY A 212 -4.05 5.77 15.72
CA GLY A 212 -4.34 6.07 17.13
C GLY A 212 -5.67 6.77 17.34
N LEU A 213 -6.02 7.71 16.45
CA LEU A 213 -7.29 8.45 16.48
C LEU A 213 -8.50 7.56 16.15
N GLU A 214 -8.36 6.63 15.22
CA GLU A 214 -9.46 5.74 14.84
C GLU A 214 -9.82 4.78 15.96
N GLY A 215 -8.85 4.20 16.64
CA GLY A 215 -9.03 3.33 17.82
C GLY A 215 -9.94 2.12 17.63
N THR A 216 -10.47 1.94 16.42
CA THR A 216 -11.43 0.89 16.05
C THR A 216 -10.74 -0.42 15.72
N VAL A 217 -9.44 -0.38 15.43
CA VAL A 217 -8.63 -1.52 15.01
C VAL A 217 -8.80 -2.72 15.95
N VAL A 218 -8.60 -2.49 17.26
CA VAL A 218 -8.72 -3.55 18.26
C VAL A 218 -10.17 -4.02 18.42
N ALA A 219 -11.13 -3.11 18.28
CA ALA A 219 -12.56 -3.44 18.37
C ALA A 219 -13.01 -4.28 17.16
N GLN A 220 -12.59 -3.92 15.95
CA GLN A 220 -12.92 -4.66 14.71
C GLN A 220 -12.30 -6.06 14.70
N ILE A 221 -11.03 -6.19 15.09
CA ILE A 221 -10.38 -7.49 15.22
C ILE A 221 -11.11 -8.38 16.25
N LYS A 222 -11.55 -7.81 17.37
CA LYS A 222 -12.32 -8.55 18.38
C LYS A 222 -13.70 -8.99 17.88
N THR A 223 -14.34 -8.21 17.04
CA THR A 223 -15.72 -8.49 16.56
C THR A 223 -15.74 -9.61 15.51
N VAL A 224 -14.76 -9.65 14.60
CA VAL A 224 -14.74 -10.61 13.47
C VAL A 224 -13.92 -11.87 13.80
N GLY A 225 -13.13 -11.83 14.88
CA GLY A 225 -12.31 -12.94 15.35
C GLY A 225 -10.99 -13.08 14.58
N PHE A 226 -10.15 -14.00 15.05
CA PHE A 226 -8.76 -14.19 14.56
C PHE A 226 -8.66 -14.60 13.08
N ARG A 227 -9.73 -15.13 12.49
CA ARG A 227 -9.76 -15.55 11.07
C ARG A 227 -9.54 -14.41 10.08
N VAL A 228 -9.90 -13.17 10.46
CA VAL A 228 -9.67 -11.99 9.64
C VAL A 228 -8.18 -11.74 9.39
N LEU A 229 -7.33 -12.02 10.39
CA LEU A 229 -5.88 -11.81 10.28
C LEU A 229 -5.18 -12.81 9.36
N VAL A 230 -5.82 -13.94 9.06
CA VAL A 230 -5.23 -14.96 8.17
C VAL A 230 -5.20 -14.48 6.71
N ILE A 231 -6.17 -13.67 6.31
CA ILE A 231 -6.25 -13.15 4.93
C ILE A 231 -5.09 -12.18 4.61
N PRO A 232 -4.80 -11.12 5.40
CA PRO A 232 -3.62 -10.28 5.16
C PRO A 232 -2.30 -11.06 5.15
N VAL A 233 -2.15 -12.06 6.01
CA VAL A 233 -0.96 -12.94 5.96
C VAL A 233 -0.87 -13.66 4.61
N ALA A 234 -1.97 -14.19 4.10
CA ALA A 234 -1.99 -14.82 2.78
C ALA A 234 -1.66 -13.83 1.65
N VAL A 235 -2.13 -12.59 1.73
CA VAL A 235 -1.82 -11.53 0.76
C VAL A 235 -0.33 -11.21 0.76
N ILE A 236 0.26 -11.04 1.94
CA ILE A 236 1.69 -10.77 2.11
C ILE A 236 2.53 -11.92 1.55
N LEU A 237 2.24 -13.16 1.97
CA LEU A 237 2.95 -14.35 1.48
C LEU A 237 2.79 -14.52 -0.03
N GLY A 238 1.61 -14.29 -0.57
CA GLY A 238 1.38 -14.32 -2.01
C GLY A 238 2.20 -13.26 -2.75
N SER A 239 2.26 -12.03 -2.24
CA SER A 239 3.09 -10.97 -2.81
C SER A 239 4.57 -11.33 -2.79
N LEU A 240 5.08 -11.87 -1.68
CA LEU A 240 6.48 -12.27 -1.55
C LEU A 240 6.82 -13.46 -2.47
N LEU A 241 5.94 -14.46 -2.57
CA LEU A 241 6.13 -15.58 -3.50
C LEU A 241 6.16 -15.09 -4.95
N GLY A 242 5.26 -14.18 -5.33
CA GLY A 242 5.29 -13.53 -6.63
C GLY A 242 6.60 -12.75 -6.85
N ALA A 243 7.08 -12.04 -5.85
CA ALA A 243 8.36 -11.31 -5.90
C ALA A 243 9.57 -12.25 -6.08
N VAL A 244 9.59 -13.40 -5.39
CA VAL A 244 10.63 -14.43 -5.60
C VAL A 244 10.65 -14.88 -7.05
N VAL A 245 9.48 -15.16 -7.64
CA VAL A 245 9.38 -15.54 -9.05
C VAL A 245 9.91 -14.42 -9.95
N CYS A 246 9.57 -13.16 -9.65
CA CYS A 246 10.10 -12.01 -10.38
C CYS A 246 11.63 -11.90 -10.29
N GLY A 247 12.22 -12.11 -9.11
CA GLY A 247 13.68 -12.11 -8.92
C GLY A 247 14.41 -13.26 -9.65
N ILE A 248 13.70 -14.34 -10.01
CA ILE A 248 14.27 -15.43 -10.83
C ILE A 248 14.17 -15.11 -12.33
N ILE A 249 13.10 -14.46 -12.78
CA ILE A 249 12.78 -14.27 -14.20
C ILE A 249 13.32 -12.95 -14.74
N LEU A 250 13.30 -11.89 -13.91
CA LEU A 250 13.70 -10.54 -14.30
C LEU A 250 15.17 -10.27 -13.92
N PRO A 251 15.83 -9.32 -14.60
CA PRO A 251 17.20 -8.92 -14.27
C PRO A 251 17.24 -8.02 -13.01
N LEU A 252 16.74 -8.55 -11.91
CA LEU A 252 16.71 -7.93 -10.59
C LEU A 252 17.38 -8.85 -9.57
N SER A 253 18.10 -8.29 -8.63
CA SER A 253 18.56 -9.09 -7.49
C SER A 253 17.37 -9.58 -6.67
N MET A 254 17.54 -10.70 -5.98
CA MET A 254 16.46 -11.28 -5.17
C MET A 254 15.95 -10.30 -4.10
N LYS A 255 16.85 -9.55 -3.46
CA LYS A 255 16.50 -8.56 -2.45
C LYS A 255 15.73 -7.37 -3.04
N GLU A 256 16.09 -6.90 -4.23
CA GLU A 256 15.34 -5.85 -4.91
C GLU A 256 13.93 -6.31 -5.27
N ALA A 257 13.80 -7.51 -5.86
CA ALA A 257 12.50 -8.07 -6.20
C ALA A 257 11.61 -8.25 -4.95
N LEU A 258 12.17 -8.78 -3.86
CA LEU A 258 11.47 -8.95 -2.59
C LEU A 258 11.07 -7.60 -1.98
N ALA A 259 11.94 -6.60 -2.00
CA ALA A 259 11.64 -5.26 -1.51
C ALA A 259 10.52 -4.59 -2.32
N ILE A 260 10.54 -4.72 -3.66
CA ILE A 260 9.47 -4.22 -4.54
C ILE A 260 8.13 -4.89 -4.17
N GLY A 261 8.10 -6.22 -4.09
CA GLY A 261 6.88 -6.97 -3.79
C GLY A 261 6.34 -6.76 -2.38
N SER A 262 7.23 -6.48 -1.41
CA SER A 262 6.85 -6.17 -0.02
C SER A 262 6.29 -4.76 0.16
N GLY A 263 6.32 -3.92 -0.88
CA GLY A 263 5.68 -2.60 -0.89
C GLY A 263 4.15 -2.65 -0.81
N LEU A 264 3.55 -3.81 -1.13
CA LEU A 264 2.13 -4.13 -0.92
C LEU A 264 1.16 -3.05 -1.41
N GLY A 265 1.48 -2.31 -2.49
CA GLY A 265 0.65 -1.23 -3.03
C GLY A 265 0.91 0.15 -2.39
N TRP A 266 1.88 0.30 -1.51
CA TRP A 266 2.20 1.60 -0.90
C TRP A 266 3.24 2.36 -1.72
N TYR A 267 2.80 2.99 -2.80
CA TYR A 267 3.63 3.69 -3.78
C TYR A 267 4.37 4.92 -3.24
N SER A 268 3.94 5.52 -2.14
CA SER A 268 4.64 6.67 -1.55
C SER A 268 5.71 6.26 -0.54
N LEU A 269 5.55 5.16 0.18
CA LEU A 269 6.46 4.74 1.24
C LEU A 269 7.54 3.77 0.73
N ALA A 270 7.14 2.65 0.14
CA ALA A 270 8.06 1.57 -0.22
C ALA A 270 9.19 2.02 -1.16
N PRO A 271 8.92 2.77 -2.26
CA PRO A 271 9.98 3.29 -3.11
C PRO A 271 10.90 4.28 -2.38
N GLY A 272 10.34 5.08 -1.44
CA GLY A 272 11.12 6.00 -0.62
C GLY A 272 12.15 5.28 0.24
N ILE A 273 11.76 4.17 0.88
CA ILE A 273 12.70 3.33 1.63
C ILE A 273 13.73 2.69 0.71
N ILE A 274 13.32 2.16 -0.45
CA ILE A 274 14.22 1.51 -1.41
C ILE A 274 15.28 2.48 -1.94
N ILE A 275 14.89 3.72 -2.29
CA ILE A 275 15.84 4.72 -2.81
C ILE A 275 16.77 5.25 -1.72
N ASP A 276 16.30 5.33 -0.47
CA ASP A 276 17.10 5.74 0.69
C ASP A 276 18.24 4.74 0.96
N HIS A 277 18.00 3.45 0.64
CA HIS A 277 19.02 2.39 0.67
C HIS A 277 19.90 2.34 -0.60
N GLY A 278 19.78 3.30 -1.51
CA GLY A 278 20.63 3.44 -2.70
C GLY A 278 20.16 2.67 -3.95
N PHE A 279 19.03 1.96 -3.90
CA PHE A 279 18.51 1.18 -5.03
C PHE A 279 17.58 2.03 -5.93
N VAL A 280 18.16 2.93 -6.74
CA VAL A 280 17.40 3.95 -7.50
C VAL A 280 16.48 3.30 -8.55
N VAL A 281 16.99 2.35 -9.34
CA VAL A 281 16.22 1.64 -10.38
C VAL A 281 15.10 0.80 -9.75
N ALA A 282 15.40 0.05 -8.70
CA ALA A 282 14.42 -0.74 -7.98
C ALA A 282 13.33 0.14 -7.34
N SER A 283 13.67 1.34 -6.87
CA SER A 283 12.73 2.33 -6.38
C SER A 283 11.77 2.80 -7.48
N ALA A 284 12.28 3.10 -8.69
CA ALA A 284 11.46 3.49 -9.83
C ALA A 284 10.49 2.36 -10.24
N ILE A 285 10.97 1.12 -10.28
CA ILE A 285 10.13 -0.06 -10.54
C ILE A 285 9.08 -0.23 -9.45
N SER A 286 9.46 -0.10 -8.17
CA SER A 286 8.55 -0.19 -7.02
C SER A 286 7.46 0.87 -7.07
N PHE A 287 7.81 2.11 -7.41
CA PHE A 287 6.85 3.21 -7.55
C PHE A 287 5.79 2.88 -8.60
N LEU A 288 6.21 2.53 -9.81
CA LEU A 288 5.28 2.19 -10.89
C LEU A 288 4.47 0.94 -10.59
N HIS A 289 5.09 -0.13 -10.05
CA HIS A 289 4.40 -1.34 -9.65
C HIS A 289 3.29 -1.06 -8.62
N ASN A 290 3.58 -0.29 -7.57
CA ASN A 290 2.61 -0.03 -6.52
C ASN A 290 1.46 0.87 -7.00
N ILE A 291 1.71 1.86 -7.88
CA ILE A 291 0.64 2.63 -8.55
C ILE A 291 -0.20 1.72 -9.45
N MET A 292 0.45 0.89 -10.30
CA MET A 292 -0.27 -0.04 -11.16
C MET A 292 -1.12 -1.02 -10.35
N ARG A 293 -0.62 -1.47 -9.21
CA ARG A 293 -1.36 -2.35 -8.29
C ARG A 293 -2.65 -1.69 -7.82
N GLU A 294 -2.62 -0.43 -7.43
CA GLU A 294 -3.80 0.33 -7.03
C GLU A 294 -4.75 0.55 -8.22
N VAL A 295 -4.27 1.16 -9.30
CA VAL A 295 -5.09 1.51 -10.47
C VAL A 295 -5.72 0.27 -11.12
N LEU A 296 -4.96 -0.80 -11.32
CA LEU A 296 -5.50 -2.05 -11.89
C LEU A 296 -6.48 -2.73 -10.94
N SER A 297 -6.37 -2.53 -9.63
CA SER A 297 -7.33 -3.07 -8.67
C SER A 297 -8.74 -2.52 -8.90
N PHE A 298 -8.91 -1.24 -9.27
CA PHE A 298 -10.21 -0.67 -9.61
C PHE A 298 -10.91 -1.44 -10.74
N VAL A 299 -10.15 -1.85 -11.75
CA VAL A 299 -10.68 -2.60 -12.91
C VAL A 299 -10.87 -4.08 -12.59
N LEU A 300 -9.98 -4.67 -11.80
CA LEU A 300 -9.95 -6.11 -11.56
C LEU A 300 -10.86 -6.55 -10.41
N ILE A 301 -11.14 -5.72 -9.40
CA ILE A 301 -12.03 -6.06 -8.28
C ILE A 301 -13.39 -6.55 -8.77
N PRO A 302 -14.12 -5.88 -9.69
CA PRO A 302 -15.39 -6.39 -10.21
C PRO A 302 -15.26 -7.74 -10.94
N VAL A 303 -14.16 -7.95 -11.63
CA VAL A 303 -13.89 -9.18 -12.39
C VAL A 303 -13.60 -10.35 -11.43
N VAL A 304 -12.73 -10.11 -10.43
CA VAL A 304 -12.36 -11.12 -9.43
C VAL A 304 -13.54 -11.47 -8.55
N ALA A 305 -14.35 -10.49 -8.13
CA ALA A 305 -15.58 -10.73 -7.36
C ALA A 305 -16.54 -11.69 -8.09
N LYS A 306 -16.74 -11.48 -9.39
CA LYS A 306 -17.68 -12.29 -10.20
C LYS A 306 -17.11 -13.66 -10.57
N LYS A 307 -15.81 -13.78 -10.85
CA LYS A 307 -15.22 -14.99 -11.44
C LYS A 307 -14.49 -15.88 -10.44
N ILE A 308 -13.95 -15.33 -9.36
CA ILE A 308 -13.07 -16.06 -8.43
C ILE A 308 -13.70 -16.12 -7.03
N GLY A 309 -13.95 -14.96 -6.43
CA GLY A 309 -14.60 -14.88 -5.13
C GLY A 309 -14.43 -13.52 -4.48
N TYR A 310 -15.21 -13.29 -3.42
CA TYR A 310 -15.28 -12.00 -2.74
C TYR A 310 -14.05 -11.72 -1.89
N ILE A 311 -13.54 -12.72 -1.18
CA ILE A 311 -12.34 -12.59 -0.34
C ILE A 311 -11.10 -12.29 -1.19
N GLU A 312 -11.03 -12.85 -2.40
CA GLU A 312 -9.90 -12.66 -3.32
C GLU A 312 -9.77 -11.23 -3.83
N THR A 313 -10.86 -10.44 -3.81
CA THR A 313 -10.80 -9.01 -4.17
C THR A 313 -9.91 -8.22 -3.24
N VAL A 314 -9.84 -8.64 -1.96
CA VAL A 314 -9.02 -8.00 -0.92
C VAL A 314 -7.51 -8.13 -1.22
N ALA A 315 -7.12 -9.16 -1.98
CA ALA A 315 -5.71 -9.42 -2.30
C ALA A 315 -5.11 -8.44 -3.30
N LEU A 316 -5.95 -7.77 -4.09
CA LEU A 316 -5.50 -6.91 -5.19
C LEU A 316 -4.83 -5.63 -4.68
N PRO A 317 -5.52 -4.74 -3.92
CA PRO A 317 -5.03 -3.39 -3.65
C PRO A 317 -3.91 -3.34 -2.61
N GLY A 318 -3.74 -4.36 -1.76
CA GLY A 318 -2.76 -4.32 -0.69
C GLY A 318 -3.09 -3.27 0.37
N ALA A 319 -2.20 -2.30 0.61
CA ALA A 319 -2.44 -1.23 1.59
C ALA A 319 -3.66 -0.36 1.24
N ALA A 320 -3.91 -0.09 -0.05
CA ALA A 320 -5.07 0.66 -0.51
C ALA A 320 -6.43 -0.04 -0.27
N ALA A 321 -6.40 -1.28 0.26
CA ALA A 321 -7.61 -2.03 0.61
C ALA A 321 -8.39 -1.42 1.78
N MET A 322 -7.76 -0.61 2.63
CA MET A 322 -8.40 -0.01 3.81
C MET A 322 -9.09 1.34 3.53
N ASP A 323 -8.74 2.01 2.42
CA ASP A 323 -9.17 3.37 2.11
C ASP A 323 -9.70 3.48 0.67
N VAL A 324 -8.80 3.60 -0.30
CA VAL A 324 -9.07 3.90 -1.71
C VAL A 324 -9.95 2.86 -2.38
N CYS A 325 -9.60 1.59 -2.21
CA CYS A 325 -10.31 0.47 -2.86
C CYS A 325 -11.46 -0.07 -2.01
N LEU A 326 -11.58 0.34 -0.74
CA LEU A 326 -12.61 -0.14 0.18
C LEU A 326 -14.04 0.05 -0.35
N PRO A 327 -14.43 1.24 -0.87
CA PRO A 327 -15.78 1.44 -1.41
C PRO A 327 -16.09 0.53 -2.60
N ILE A 328 -15.08 0.23 -3.44
CA ILE A 328 -15.27 -0.64 -4.60
C ILE A 328 -15.43 -2.09 -4.16
N VAL A 329 -14.61 -2.55 -3.21
CA VAL A 329 -14.76 -3.88 -2.62
C VAL A 329 -16.15 -4.04 -2.03
N GLU A 330 -16.64 -3.07 -1.24
CA GLU A 330 -17.96 -3.10 -0.64
C GLU A 330 -19.08 -3.15 -1.68
N ARG A 331 -19.03 -2.31 -2.71
CA ARG A 331 -20.02 -2.27 -3.80
C ARG A 331 -20.05 -3.55 -4.63
N GLN A 332 -18.90 -4.18 -4.86
CA GLN A 332 -18.79 -5.37 -5.72
C GLN A 332 -18.94 -6.69 -4.95
N THR A 333 -18.96 -6.62 -3.62
CA THR A 333 -19.07 -7.80 -2.75
C THR A 333 -20.19 -7.61 -1.72
N ARG A 334 -19.84 -7.36 -0.46
CA ARG A 334 -20.77 -7.16 0.68
C ARG A 334 -20.06 -6.38 1.77
N SER A 335 -20.83 -5.69 2.65
CA SER A 335 -20.31 -4.88 3.75
C SER A 335 -19.44 -5.66 4.76
N ASP A 336 -19.70 -6.96 4.96
CA ASP A 336 -18.86 -7.80 5.83
C ASP A 336 -17.49 -8.13 5.20
N ILE A 337 -17.39 -8.16 3.86
CA ILE A 337 -16.12 -8.30 3.15
C ILE A 337 -15.29 -7.02 3.26
N ALA A 338 -15.93 -5.85 3.35
CA ALA A 338 -15.25 -4.59 3.58
C ALA A 338 -14.40 -4.62 4.86
N ILE A 339 -14.82 -5.36 5.90
CA ILE A 339 -14.03 -5.53 7.12
C ILE A 339 -12.71 -6.28 6.84
N PHE A 340 -12.77 -7.35 6.02
CA PHE A 340 -11.55 -8.07 5.60
C PHE A 340 -10.63 -7.17 4.79
N SER A 341 -11.20 -6.33 3.92
CA SER A 341 -10.47 -5.35 3.12
C SER A 341 -9.76 -4.33 4.01
N PHE A 342 -10.50 -3.71 4.93
CA PHE A 342 -9.95 -2.73 5.86
C PHE A 342 -8.82 -3.33 6.72
N VAL A 343 -9.04 -4.49 7.33
CA VAL A 343 -8.02 -5.15 8.16
C VAL A 343 -6.80 -5.56 7.33
N SER A 344 -6.99 -5.98 6.09
CA SER A 344 -5.87 -6.34 5.20
C SER A 344 -5.01 -5.13 4.87
N GLY A 345 -5.61 -4.01 4.49
CA GLY A 345 -4.89 -2.78 4.22
C GLY A 345 -4.17 -2.24 5.46
N LEU A 346 -4.84 -2.31 6.61
CA LEU A 346 -4.27 -1.91 7.90
C LEU A 346 -3.02 -2.75 8.25
N VAL A 347 -3.12 -4.08 8.16
CA VAL A 347 -1.97 -4.97 8.41
C VAL A 347 -0.84 -4.69 7.43
N ALA A 348 -1.14 -4.49 6.15
CA ALA A 348 -0.15 -4.10 5.14
C ALA A 348 0.56 -2.81 5.54
N SER A 349 -0.16 -1.80 6.02
CA SER A 349 0.40 -0.51 6.45
C SER A 349 1.34 -0.62 7.67
N PHE A 350 1.13 -1.60 8.55
CA PHE A 350 2.08 -1.89 9.64
C PHE A 350 3.29 -2.69 9.17
N VAL A 351 3.09 -3.57 8.20
CA VAL A 351 4.12 -4.52 7.77
C VAL A 351 5.12 -3.89 6.80
N VAL A 352 4.67 -3.03 5.88
CA VAL A 352 5.53 -2.42 4.85
C VAL A 352 6.75 -1.69 5.42
N PRO A 353 6.61 -0.79 6.44
CA PRO A 353 7.76 -0.06 7.00
C PRO A 353 8.81 -0.96 7.65
N VAL A 354 8.43 -2.17 8.03
CA VAL A 354 9.31 -3.16 8.65
C VAL A 354 9.89 -4.10 7.60
N LEU A 355 9.02 -4.59 6.71
CA LEU A 355 9.35 -5.67 5.79
C LEU A 355 10.25 -5.20 4.66
N VAL A 356 10.02 -3.99 4.11
CA VAL A 356 10.84 -3.45 3.02
C VAL A 356 12.30 -3.31 3.42
N PRO A 357 12.67 -2.59 4.50
CA PRO A 357 14.07 -2.49 4.90
C PRO A 357 14.65 -3.84 5.33
N LEU A 358 13.87 -4.70 6.01
CA LEU A 358 14.34 -6.04 6.40
C LEU A 358 14.77 -6.88 5.18
N LEU A 359 14.03 -6.81 4.08
CA LEU A 359 14.33 -7.60 2.87
C LEU A 359 15.46 -7.00 2.02
N LEU A 360 15.70 -5.69 2.11
CA LEU A 360 16.86 -5.04 1.48
C LEU A 360 18.17 -5.47 2.15
N ASN A 361 18.12 -5.87 3.40
CA ASN A 361 19.27 -6.24 4.24
C ASN A 361 19.57 -7.75 4.23
N LEU A 362 18.82 -8.54 3.45
CA LEU A 362 19.14 -9.95 3.19
C LEU A 362 20.31 -10.07 2.20
#